data_d30be2b7e815c9e207cdee9fe01fdda6
#
_entry.id   d30be2b7e815c9e207cdee9fe01fdda6
#
_cell.length_a   1.000
_cell.length_b   1.000
_cell.length_c   1.000
_cell.angle_alpha   90.00
_cell.angle_beta   90.00
_cell.angle_gamma   90.00
#
_symmetry.space_group_name_H-M   'P 1'
#
loop_
_entity.id
_entity.type
_entity.pdbx_description
1 polymer ?
#
loop_
_entity_poly.entity_id
_entity_poly.type
_entity_poly.pdbx_seq_one_letter_code
_entity_poly.pdbx_strand_id
1 'polypeptide(L)'
;MDIKKCKIKMIVDSREKVFNHITNVWEEKGIEYHIFKKEDSMKVGDYSIAIKTPTGEVIDFRDKIVIERKSDLSELVGNFTGAKDEEVNSMIVREFIRAKEKGIKVLLLVEDLQGYNKAINGYLREDKPSKMNPKAFIAMLFTYQARYNFDIVFIDKKNSASYIYNYLYYQARECLRNIEV
;
A
#
# COMPACT_ATOMS: atom_id res chain seq x y z
N MET A 1 -20.53 -14.98 -3.17
CA MET A 1 -20.27 -14.67 -4.60
C MET A 1 -18.93 -15.22 -5.04
N ASP A 2 -18.88 -15.93 -6.19
CA ASP A 2 -17.61 -16.48 -6.69
C ASP A 2 -16.84 -15.43 -7.51
N ILE A 3 -15.77 -14.91 -6.94
CA ILE A 3 -14.90 -13.90 -7.57
C ILE A 3 -14.30 -14.38 -8.91
N LYS A 4 -14.16 -15.70 -9.14
CA LYS A 4 -13.64 -16.25 -10.39
C LYS A 4 -14.54 -15.98 -11.60
N LYS A 5 -15.82 -15.66 -11.36
CA LYS A 5 -16.79 -15.30 -12.40
C LYS A 5 -16.87 -13.79 -12.63
N CYS A 6 -16.13 -13.01 -11.88
CA CYS A 6 -16.13 -11.55 -11.93
C CYS A 6 -14.98 -11.01 -12.79
N LYS A 7 -15.17 -9.81 -13.34
CA LYS A 7 -14.06 -9.07 -13.97
C LYS A 7 -13.33 -8.26 -12.91
N ILE A 8 -12.01 -8.39 -12.88
CA ILE A 8 -11.14 -7.71 -11.94
C ILE A 8 -10.53 -6.48 -12.63
N LYS A 9 -10.52 -5.34 -11.95
CA LYS A 9 -9.83 -4.13 -12.39
C LYS A 9 -8.97 -3.59 -11.24
N MET A 10 -7.67 -3.48 -11.47
CA MET A 10 -6.77 -2.84 -10.52
C MET A 10 -6.95 -1.32 -10.56
N ILE A 11 -6.82 -0.67 -9.43
CA ILE A 11 -6.92 0.78 -9.29
C ILE A 11 -5.56 1.33 -8.90
N VAL A 12 -5.12 2.37 -9.61
CA VAL A 12 -3.88 3.10 -9.32
C VAL A 12 -4.24 4.56 -9.03
N ASP A 13 -3.74 5.10 -7.94
CA ASP A 13 -3.90 6.52 -7.62
C ASP A 13 -3.05 7.38 -8.56
N SER A 14 -3.59 8.50 -9.03
CA SER A 14 -2.89 9.41 -9.94
C SER A 14 -1.69 10.13 -9.32
N ARG A 15 -1.57 10.13 -8.00
CA ARG A 15 -0.44 10.73 -7.27
C ARG A 15 0.77 9.81 -7.22
N GLU A 16 0.57 8.49 -7.45
CA GLU A 16 1.67 7.56 -7.64
C GLU A 16 2.40 7.88 -8.95
N LYS A 17 3.71 8.16 -8.87
CA LYS A 17 4.49 8.65 -10.02
C LYS A 17 5.33 7.57 -10.68
N VAL A 18 5.71 6.53 -9.96
CA VAL A 18 6.66 5.50 -10.40
C VAL A 18 6.02 4.12 -10.34
N PHE A 19 5.08 3.86 -11.25
CA PHE A 19 4.32 2.61 -11.28
C PHE A 19 4.50 1.78 -12.57
N ASN A 20 5.24 2.26 -13.56
CA ASN A 20 5.37 1.58 -14.86
C ASN A 20 5.88 0.14 -14.73
N HIS A 21 6.80 -0.14 -13.79
CA HIS A 21 7.30 -1.49 -13.54
C HIS A 21 6.20 -2.45 -13.00
N ILE A 22 5.10 -1.90 -12.50
CA ILE A 22 3.92 -2.65 -12.04
C ILE A 22 2.94 -2.81 -13.20
N THR A 23 2.56 -1.70 -13.84
CA THR A 23 1.55 -1.71 -14.91
C THR A 23 2.00 -2.45 -16.16
N ASN A 24 3.29 -2.36 -16.53
CA ASN A 24 3.82 -3.13 -17.67
C ASN A 24 3.65 -4.65 -17.44
N VAL A 25 3.93 -5.15 -16.24
CA VAL A 25 3.70 -6.58 -15.92
C VAL A 25 2.21 -6.92 -15.94
N TRP A 26 1.33 -6.01 -15.53
CA TRP A 26 -0.11 -6.23 -15.62
C TRP A 26 -0.59 -6.27 -17.06
N GLU A 27 -0.10 -5.39 -17.92
CA GLU A 27 -0.40 -5.39 -19.36
C GLU A 27 0.05 -6.70 -20.02
N GLU A 28 1.28 -7.14 -19.77
CA GLU A 28 1.81 -8.42 -20.26
C GLU A 28 0.95 -9.63 -19.84
N LYS A 29 0.34 -9.56 -18.65
CA LYS A 29 -0.53 -10.62 -18.11
C LYS A 29 -2.02 -10.45 -18.42
N GLY A 30 -2.39 -9.41 -19.17
CA GLY A 30 -3.79 -9.11 -19.48
C GLY A 30 -4.62 -8.71 -18.25
N ILE A 31 -3.99 -8.15 -17.20
CA ILE A 31 -4.66 -7.63 -16.02
C ILE A 31 -5.12 -6.20 -16.30
N GLU A 32 -6.44 -5.99 -16.27
CA GLU A 32 -7.01 -4.65 -16.45
C GLU A 32 -6.68 -3.74 -15.26
N TYR A 33 -6.32 -2.49 -15.53
CA TYR A 33 -6.15 -1.46 -14.51
C TYR A 33 -6.71 -0.12 -14.94
N HIS A 34 -6.92 0.78 -13.99
CA HIS A 34 -7.36 2.15 -14.21
C HIS A 34 -6.57 3.11 -13.32
N ILE A 35 -6.07 4.17 -13.93
CA ILE A 35 -5.41 5.27 -13.22
C ILE A 35 -6.44 6.37 -13.04
N PHE A 36 -6.78 6.68 -11.78
CA PHE A 36 -7.73 7.74 -11.47
C PHE A 36 -7.15 9.11 -11.77
N LYS A 37 -7.98 10.04 -12.21
CA LYS A 37 -7.59 11.44 -12.32
C LYS A 37 -7.44 12.07 -10.93
N LYS A 38 -6.73 13.20 -10.84
CA LYS A 38 -6.42 13.87 -9.58
C LYS A 38 -7.68 14.23 -8.76
N GLU A 39 -8.75 14.62 -9.42
CA GLU A 39 -10.05 14.92 -8.81
C GLU A 39 -10.74 13.71 -8.16
N ASP A 40 -10.45 12.51 -8.67
CA ASP A 40 -11.00 11.23 -8.18
C ASP A 40 -9.97 10.42 -7.39
N SER A 41 -8.85 11.05 -6.98
CA SER A 41 -7.76 10.39 -6.28
C SER A 41 -8.23 9.67 -5.02
N MET A 42 -7.56 8.58 -4.69
CA MET A 42 -7.85 7.82 -3.48
C MET A 42 -7.60 8.67 -2.24
N LYS A 43 -8.39 8.50 -1.20
CA LYS A 43 -8.22 9.23 0.07
C LYS A 43 -7.02 8.72 0.87
N VAL A 44 -6.68 7.46 0.66
CA VAL A 44 -5.57 6.72 1.31
C VAL A 44 -5.01 5.72 0.32
N GLY A 45 -3.69 5.53 0.33
CA GLY A 45 -2.97 4.51 -0.43
C GLY A 45 -2.81 4.83 -1.92
N ASP A 46 -2.05 3.99 -2.59
CA ASP A 46 -1.67 4.13 -4.00
C ASP A 46 -2.38 3.11 -4.90
N TYR A 47 -2.74 1.93 -4.36
CA TYR A 47 -3.36 0.84 -5.11
C TYR A 47 -4.58 0.28 -4.39
N SER A 48 -5.60 -0.10 -5.16
CA SER A 48 -6.79 -0.82 -4.71
C SER A 48 -7.33 -1.70 -5.83
N ILE A 49 -8.56 -2.21 -5.67
CA ILE A 49 -9.21 -3.12 -6.62
C ILE A 49 -10.69 -2.78 -6.75
N ALA A 50 -11.25 -2.96 -7.94
CA ALA A 50 -12.68 -3.00 -8.19
C ALA A 50 -13.06 -4.32 -8.87
N ILE A 51 -14.26 -4.79 -8.58
CA ILE A 51 -14.78 -6.05 -9.10
C ILE A 51 -16.12 -5.78 -9.77
N LYS A 52 -16.23 -6.17 -11.05
CA LYS A 52 -17.50 -6.15 -11.77
C LYS A 52 -18.12 -7.55 -11.75
N THR A 53 -19.28 -7.68 -11.14
CA THR A 53 -20.01 -8.94 -11.05
C THR A 53 -20.56 -9.40 -12.42
N PRO A 54 -20.95 -10.67 -12.57
CA PRO A 54 -21.62 -11.14 -13.79
C PRO A 54 -22.95 -10.41 -14.07
N THR A 55 -23.60 -9.85 -13.04
CA THR A 55 -24.84 -9.05 -13.17
C THR A 55 -24.55 -7.60 -13.58
N GLY A 56 -23.28 -7.20 -13.67
CA GLY A 56 -22.88 -5.86 -14.08
C GLY A 56 -22.67 -4.86 -12.94
N GLU A 57 -22.95 -5.23 -11.70
CA GLU A 57 -22.67 -4.42 -10.52
C GLU A 57 -21.16 -4.23 -10.33
N VAL A 58 -20.74 -3.03 -9.93
CA VAL A 58 -19.34 -2.71 -9.64
C VAL A 58 -19.16 -2.51 -8.14
N ILE A 59 -18.33 -3.36 -7.53
CA ILE A 59 -17.95 -3.27 -6.13
C ILE A 59 -16.57 -2.65 -6.06
N ASP A 60 -16.47 -1.46 -5.48
CA ASP A 60 -15.25 -0.69 -5.32
C ASP A 60 -14.68 -0.91 -3.90
N PHE A 61 -13.39 -1.25 -3.82
CA PHE A 61 -12.72 -1.55 -2.55
C PHE A 61 -11.81 -0.42 -2.05
N ARG A 62 -11.78 0.75 -2.71
CA ARG A 62 -10.93 1.88 -2.30
C ARG A 62 -11.15 2.36 -0.87
N ASP A 63 -12.37 2.23 -0.37
CA ASP A 63 -12.74 2.57 1.01
C ASP A 63 -12.72 1.34 1.96
N LYS A 64 -12.11 0.21 1.53
CA LYS A 64 -12.00 -1.02 2.33
C LYS A 64 -10.58 -1.55 2.43
N ILE A 65 -9.85 -1.59 1.31
CA ILE A 65 -8.54 -2.24 1.22
C ILE A 65 -7.65 -1.44 0.27
N VAL A 66 -6.50 -1.02 0.76
CA VAL A 66 -5.52 -0.27 -0.04
C VAL A 66 -4.09 -0.75 0.23
N ILE A 67 -3.22 -0.48 -0.73
CA ILE A 67 -1.77 -0.63 -0.55
C ILE A 67 -1.14 0.76 -0.67
N GLU A 68 -0.34 1.12 0.32
CA GLU A 68 0.59 2.26 0.29
C GLU A 68 1.97 1.74 -0.09
N ARG A 69 2.54 2.21 -1.20
CA ARG A 69 3.84 1.74 -1.71
C ARG A 69 4.96 2.71 -1.35
N LYS A 70 6.11 2.17 -1.02
CA LYS A 70 7.38 2.91 -0.89
C LYS A 70 8.45 2.26 -1.75
N SER A 71 9.21 3.07 -2.49
CA SER A 71 10.24 2.59 -3.42
C SER A 71 11.40 1.88 -2.73
N ASP A 72 11.67 2.24 -1.47
CA ASP A 72 12.76 1.70 -0.66
C ASP A 72 12.63 2.10 0.81
N LEU A 73 13.57 1.61 1.63
CA LEU A 73 13.67 1.97 3.04
C LEU A 73 13.95 3.45 3.26
N SER A 74 14.74 4.09 2.38
CA SER A 74 15.10 5.51 2.53
C SER A 74 13.89 6.42 2.38
N GLU A 75 13.00 6.13 1.43
CA GLU A 75 11.72 6.82 1.27
C GLU A 75 10.84 6.63 2.49
N LEU A 76 10.72 5.39 2.98
CA LEU A 76 9.93 5.09 4.18
C LEU A 76 10.43 5.89 5.38
N VAL A 77 11.74 5.88 5.66
CA VAL A 77 12.36 6.66 6.74
C VAL A 77 12.13 8.15 6.55
N GLY A 78 12.26 8.65 5.32
CA GLY A 78 12.01 10.06 4.99
C GLY A 78 10.58 10.49 5.30
N ASN A 79 9.61 9.63 5.03
CA ASN A 79 8.19 9.90 5.29
C ASN A 79 7.86 9.96 6.79
N PHE A 80 8.64 9.27 7.63
CA PHE A 80 8.49 9.35 9.09
C PHE A 80 9.26 10.53 9.71
N THR A 81 10.39 10.94 9.10
CA THR A 81 11.27 11.99 9.67
C THR A 81 10.99 13.39 9.14
N GLY A 82 10.20 13.54 8.09
CA GLY A 82 9.95 14.82 7.41
C GLY A 82 9.11 15.82 8.21
N ALA A 83 8.61 15.45 9.37
CA ALA A 83 7.88 16.33 10.26
C ALA A 83 8.82 16.96 11.27
N LYS A 84 9.05 18.26 11.16
CA LYS A 84 9.62 19.05 12.25
C LYS A 84 8.53 19.19 13.32
N ASP A 85 8.82 18.65 14.49
CA ASP A 85 8.21 18.93 15.79
C ASP A 85 6.85 18.32 16.21
N GLU A 86 6.11 17.56 15.39
CA GLU A 86 4.93 16.84 15.91
C GLU A 86 4.68 15.50 15.19
N GLU A 87 4.36 14.46 15.96
CA GLU A 87 4.05 13.09 15.49
C GLU A 87 2.97 13.06 14.40
N VAL A 88 2.04 14.01 14.44
CA VAL A 88 0.89 14.14 13.52
C VAL A 88 1.25 14.77 12.16
N ASN A 89 2.43 15.38 12.03
CA ASN A 89 2.82 16.11 10.82
C ASN A 89 3.42 15.23 9.70
N SER A 90 3.76 13.98 9.97
CA SER A 90 4.19 13.03 8.94
C SER A 90 3.04 12.71 7.98
N MET A 91 3.27 12.81 6.66
CA MET A 91 2.25 12.52 5.65
C MET A 91 1.69 11.09 5.79
N ILE A 92 2.58 10.13 5.99
CA ILE A 92 2.20 8.71 6.13
C ILE A 92 1.38 8.46 7.39
N VAL A 93 1.69 9.12 8.51
CA VAL A 93 0.91 8.98 9.75
C VAL A 93 -0.50 9.53 9.58
N ARG A 94 -0.67 10.66 8.90
CA ARG A 94 -2.00 11.20 8.58
C ARG A 94 -2.82 10.27 7.70
N GLU A 95 -2.18 9.53 6.80
CA GLU A 95 -2.87 8.51 5.99
C GLU A 95 -3.32 7.32 6.83
N PHE A 96 -2.47 6.84 7.75
CA PHE A 96 -2.83 5.77 8.69
C PHE A 96 -3.96 6.17 9.65
N ILE A 97 -3.96 7.41 10.15
CA ILE A 97 -5.05 7.95 10.97
C ILE A 97 -6.36 7.91 10.17
N ARG A 98 -6.37 8.47 8.95
CA ARG A 98 -7.55 8.48 8.08
C ARG A 98 -8.04 7.08 7.73
N ALA A 99 -7.11 6.16 7.47
CA ALA A 99 -7.45 4.77 7.19
C ALA A 99 -8.14 4.12 8.39
N LYS A 100 -7.57 4.28 9.59
CA LYS A 100 -8.12 3.74 10.83
C LYS A 100 -9.51 4.30 11.12
N GLU A 101 -9.70 5.62 11.00
CA GLU A 101 -11.00 6.29 11.22
C GLU A 101 -12.10 5.77 10.29
N LYS A 102 -11.73 5.35 9.07
CA LYS A 102 -12.65 4.84 8.05
C LYS A 102 -12.75 3.32 8.01
N GLY A 103 -12.01 2.61 8.88
CA GLY A 103 -11.95 1.15 8.84
C GLY A 103 -11.31 0.58 7.56
N ILE A 104 -10.44 1.35 6.89
CA ILE A 104 -9.72 0.90 5.69
C ILE A 104 -8.52 0.06 6.11
N LYS A 105 -8.43 -1.16 5.58
CA LYS A 105 -7.26 -2.02 5.76
C LYS A 105 -6.12 -1.54 4.87
N VAL A 106 -4.96 -1.25 5.45
CA VAL A 106 -3.76 -0.79 4.75
C VAL A 106 -2.68 -1.83 4.78
N LEU A 107 -2.07 -2.11 3.63
CA LEU A 107 -0.78 -2.77 3.53
C LEU A 107 0.28 -1.73 3.13
N LEU A 108 1.30 -1.55 3.95
CA LEU A 108 2.50 -0.80 3.61
C LEU A 108 3.48 -1.73 2.88
N LEU A 109 3.66 -1.54 1.59
CA LEU A 109 4.54 -2.32 0.74
C LEU A 109 5.83 -1.54 0.48
N VAL A 110 6.97 -2.10 0.86
CA VAL A 110 8.29 -1.47 0.66
C VAL A 110 9.08 -2.29 -0.36
N GLU A 111 9.47 -1.68 -1.47
CA GLU A 111 10.23 -2.32 -2.55
C GLU A 111 11.73 -2.40 -2.22
N ASP A 112 12.05 -2.93 -1.06
CA ASP A 112 13.40 -3.20 -0.59
C ASP A 112 13.43 -4.52 0.19
N LEU A 113 13.77 -5.63 -0.49
CA LEU A 113 13.79 -6.96 0.13
C LEU A 113 14.65 -7.01 1.39
N GLN A 114 15.71 -6.23 1.44
CA GLN A 114 16.63 -6.18 2.58
C GLN A 114 16.30 -5.03 3.56
N GLY A 115 15.25 -4.27 3.32
CA GLY A 115 14.94 -3.04 4.05
C GLY A 115 14.82 -3.26 5.56
N TYR A 116 14.13 -4.31 6.00
CA TYR A 116 14.08 -4.64 7.43
C TYR A 116 15.45 -4.98 8.01
N ASN A 117 16.23 -5.83 7.31
CA ASN A 117 17.58 -6.19 7.75
C ASN A 117 18.52 -4.98 7.77
N LYS A 118 18.42 -4.09 6.77
CA LYS A 118 19.15 -2.82 6.76
C LYS A 118 18.80 -1.98 7.99
N ALA A 119 17.50 -1.83 8.29
CA ALA A 119 17.02 -1.04 9.41
C ALA A 119 17.55 -1.55 10.76
N ILE A 120 17.46 -2.85 11.05
CA ILE A 120 17.95 -3.42 12.32
C ILE A 120 19.47 -3.34 12.46
N ASN A 121 20.21 -3.34 11.35
CA ASN A 121 21.67 -3.23 11.32
C ASN A 121 22.17 -1.78 11.25
N GLY A 122 21.29 -0.80 11.31
CA GLY A 122 21.66 0.61 11.37
C GLY A 122 21.73 1.35 10.04
N TYR A 123 21.37 0.72 8.94
CA TYR A 123 21.43 1.29 7.59
C TYR A 123 20.06 1.81 7.16
N LEU A 124 19.68 2.99 7.63
CA LEU A 124 18.38 3.58 7.31
C LEU A 124 18.35 4.33 5.96
N ARG A 125 19.50 4.73 5.44
CA ARG A 125 19.64 5.45 4.17
C ARG A 125 20.93 5.04 3.49
N GLU A 126 20.88 4.93 2.16
CA GLU A 126 22.06 4.59 1.35
C GLU A 126 22.89 5.81 0.93
N ASP A 127 22.19 6.95 0.70
CA ASP A 127 22.78 8.18 0.14
C ASP A 127 23.50 9.06 1.17
N LYS A 128 23.08 9.01 2.42
CA LYS A 128 23.61 9.83 3.51
C LYS A 128 23.25 9.29 4.88
N PRO A 129 23.98 9.68 5.93
CA PRO A 129 23.61 9.33 7.31
C PRO A 129 22.18 9.78 7.64
N SER A 130 21.39 8.88 8.20
CA SER A 130 20.07 9.25 8.71
C SER A 130 20.23 10.04 10.02
N LYS A 131 19.41 11.08 10.19
CA LYS A 131 19.28 11.76 11.49
C LYS A 131 18.51 10.93 12.51
N MET A 132 17.73 9.94 12.03
CA MET A 132 16.96 9.07 12.88
C MET A 132 17.83 7.93 13.41
N ASN A 133 17.72 7.66 14.70
CA ASN A 133 18.35 6.49 15.30
C ASN A 133 17.64 5.21 14.82
N PRO A 134 18.38 4.18 14.34
CA PRO A 134 17.79 2.93 13.85
C PRO A 134 16.87 2.22 14.85
N LYS A 135 17.25 2.16 16.13
CA LYS A 135 16.40 1.57 17.18
C LYS A 135 15.11 2.37 17.38
N ALA A 136 15.19 3.71 17.31
CA ALA A 136 14.02 4.57 17.40
C ALA A 136 13.10 4.38 16.20
N PHE A 137 13.65 4.22 14.98
CA PHE A 137 12.87 3.93 13.78
C PHE A 137 12.10 2.60 13.91
N ILE A 138 12.77 1.53 14.32
CA ILE A 138 12.13 0.22 14.53
C ILE A 138 11.04 0.30 15.60
N ALA A 139 11.32 0.93 16.74
CA ALA A 139 10.34 1.10 17.80
C ALA A 139 9.11 1.89 17.33
N MET A 140 9.33 2.96 16.57
CA MET A 140 8.26 3.78 15.98
C MET A 140 7.44 2.97 14.96
N LEU A 141 8.09 2.22 14.07
CA LEU A 141 7.41 1.41 13.06
C LEU A 141 6.44 0.42 13.71
N PHE A 142 6.89 -0.36 14.70
CA PHE A 142 6.04 -1.30 15.42
C PHE A 142 4.97 -0.61 16.27
N THR A 143 5.29 0.54 16.87
CA THR A 143 4.30 1.34 17.62
C THR A 143 3.18 1.80 16.70
N TYR A 144 3.50 2.29 15.51
CA TYR A 144 2.50 2.76 14.56
C TYR A 144 1.71 1.60 13.94
N GLN A 145 2.38 0.47 13.64
CA GLN A 145 1.68 -0.73 13.19
C GLN A 145 0.62 -1.17 14.21
N ALA A 146 0.97 -1.24 15.50
CA ALA A 146 0.02 -1.58 16.56
C ALA A 146 -1.07 -0.51 16.75
N ARG A 147 -0.70 0.78 16.69
CA ARG A 147 -1.63 1.90 16.89
C ARG A 147 -2.64 2.05 15.76
N TYR A 148 -2.21 1.89 14.51
CA TYR A 148 -3.01 2.16 13.32
C TYR A 148 -3.47 0.89 12.59
N ASN A 149 -3.07 -0.28 13.05
CA ASN A 149 -3.49 -1.58 12.53
C ASN A 149 -3.25 -1.75 11.02
N PHE A 150 -2.04 -1.45 10.56
CA PHE A 150 -1.62 -1.74 9.18
C PHE A 150 -0.68 -2.94 9.13
N ASP A 151 -0.68 -3.64 7.99
CA ASP A 151 0.31 -4.65 7.68
C ASP A 151 1.53 -4.02 7.00
N ILE A 152 2.73 -4.60 7.14
CA ILE A 152 3.93 -4.18 6.41
C ILE A 152 4.63 -5.37 5.77
N VAL A 153 5.13 -5.16 4.56
CA VAL A 153 5.94 -6.15 3.85
C VAL A 153 7.12 -5.48 3.13
N PHE A 154 8.27 -6.15 3.19
CA PHE A 154 9.46 -5.78 2.43
C PHE A 154 9.69 -6.82 1.33
N ILE A 155 9.68 -6.39 0.07
CA ILE A 155 9.77 -7.30 -1.08
C ILE A 155 10.78 -6.80 -2.11
N ASP A 156 11.22 -7.71 -2.97
CA ASP A 156 11.95 -7.32 -4.18
C ASP A 156 11.02 -6.60 -5.16
N LYS A 157 11.45 -5.46 -5.66
CA LYS A 157 10.71 -4.62 -6.62
C LYS A 157 10.14 -5.39 -7.81
N LYS A 158 10.88 -6.39 -8.32
CA LYS A 158 10.42 -7.24 -9.44
C LYS A 158 9.16 -8.04 -9.13
N ASN A 159 8.84 -8.24 -7.86
CA ASN A 159 7.68 -9.00 -7.41
C ASN A 159 6.46 -8.11 -7.11
N SER A 160 6.60 -6.78 -7.12
CA SER A 160 5.55 -5.84 -6.69
C SER A 160 4.25 -6.02 -7.45
N ALA A 161 4.30 -6.11 -8.78
CA ALA A 161 3.11 -6.27 -9.60
C ALA A 161 2.28 -7.50 -9.23
N SER A 162 2.95 -8.65 -9.08
CA SER A 162 2.30 -9.91 -8.72
C SER A 162 1.82 -9.90 -7.26
N TYR A 163 2.60 -9.30 -6.36
CA TYR A 163 2.23 -9.21 -4.94
C TYR A 163 1.00 -8.32 -4.74
N ILE A 164 0.98 -7.13 -5.34
CA ILE A 164 -0.15 -6.17 -5.26
C ILE A 164 -1.43 -6.83 -5.79
N TYR A 165 -1.36 -7.45 -6.98
CA TYR A 165 -2.52 -8.14 -7.54
C TYR A 165 -3.03 -9.24 -6.61
N ASN A 166 -2.17 -10.16 -6.18
CA ASN A 166 -2.58 -11.29 -5.35
C ASN A 166 -3.12 -10.83 -3.99
N TYR A 167 -2.45 -9.89 -3.32
CA TYR A 167 -2.91 -9.38 -2.05
C TYR A 167 -4.32 -8.80 -2.16
N LEU A 168 -4.53 -7.86 -3.09
CA LEU A 168 -5.84 -7.21 -3.27
C LEU A 168 -6.92 -8.20 -3.71
N TYR A 169 -6.59 -9.12 -4.62
CA TYR A 169 -7.51 -10.15 -5.08
C TYR A 169 -8.01 -11.03 -3.92
N TYR A 170 -7.10 -11.57 -3.10
CA TYR A 170 -7.49 -12.46 -2.00
C TYR A 170 -8.20 -11.72 -0.87
N GLN A 171 -7.81 -10.50 -0.56
CA GLN A 171 -8.53 -9.66 0.41
C GLN A 171 -9.95 -9.36 -0.06
N ALA A 172 -10.13 -8.95 -1.31
CA ALA A 172 -11.45 -8.71 -1.89
C ALA A 172 -12.31 -9.98 -1.91
N ARG A 173 -11.71 -11.13 -2.25
CA ARG A 173 -12.41 -12.43 -2.23
C ARG A 173 -12.97 -12.75 -0.84
N GLU A 174 -12.18 -12.56 0.21
CA GLU A 174 -12.66 -12.82 1.58
C GLU A 174 -13.72 -11.81 2.02
N CYS A 175 -13.59 -10.53 1.64
CA CYS A 175 -14.65 -9.55 1.86
C CYS A 175 -15.97 -9.96 1.20
N LEU A 176 -15.93 -10.46 -0.04
CA LEU A 176 -17.14 -10.89 -0.75
C LEU A 176 -17.81 -12.11 -0.09
N ARG A 177 -17.03 -13.02 0.50
CA ARG A 177 -17.58 -14.17 1.25
C ARG A 177 -18.32 -13.74 2.51
N ASN A 178 -17.82 -12.71 3.19
CA ASN A 178 -18.42 -12.23 4.43
C ASN A 178 -19.68 -11.36 4.21
N ILE A 179 -19.98 -10.96 2.98
CA ILE A 179 -21.23 -10.25 2.65
C ILE A 179 -22.41 -11.24 2.52
N GLU A 180 -22.14 -12.54 2.33
CA GLU A 180 -23.15 -13.58 2.15
C GLU A 180 -23.57 -14.30 3.45
N VAL A 181 -23.02 -13.90 4.60
CA VAL A 181 -23.38 -14.41 5.94
C VAL A 181 -24.18 -13.37 6.69
#